data_d4341d1307390b55f407594332f61f13
#
_entry.id   d4341d1307390b55f407594332f61f13
#
_cell.length_a   1.000
_cell.length_b   1.000
_cell.length_c   1.000
_cell.angle_alpha   90.00
_cell.angle_beta   90.00
_cell.angle_gamma   90.00
#
_symmetry.space_group_name_H-M   'P 1'
#
loop_
_entity.id
_entity.type
_entity.pdbx_description
1 polymer ?
#
loop_
_entity_poly.entity_id
_entity_poly.type
_entity_poly.pdbx_seq_one_letter_code
_entity_poly.pdbx_strand_id
1 'polypeptide(L)'
;LGVERTEIVPGSLLPNAYQIYANQFGYSSTAVPLTVGWARDRRDSALAPSSGVFQRATGEWGIGADVRYVRATYQYQQYYPFSKQVTGALNVEFGWGNAIGDRPFPLFKNFYGGGLGSVRGFEQGSLGPRDAATDINLGGTKKININTEVLVPFPGAGNDRTLRLYGFVDIGNVYG
;
A
#
# COMPACT_ATOMS: atom_id res chain seq x y z
N LEU A 1 19.21 -8.75 7.81
CA LEU A 1 19.89 -7.47 7.52
C LEU A 1 20.48 -7.56 6.12
N GLY A 2 20.11 -6.66 5.25
CA GLY A 2 20.63 -6.54 3.88
C GLY A 2 20.96 -5.09 3.58
N VAL A 3 21.87 -4.86 2.65
CA VAL A 3 22.15 -3.53 2.10
C VAL A 3 21.28 -3.36 0.87
N GLU A 4 20.48 -2.30 0.83
CA GLU A 4 19.67 -1.91 -0.32
C GLU A 4 20.37 -0.76 -1.03
N ARG A 5 20.68 -0.94 -2.30
CA ARG A 5 21.19 0.11 -3.18
C ARG A 5 20.13 0.43 -4.22
N THR A 6 19.73 1.69 -4.28
CA THR A 6 18.77 2.21 -5.24
C THR A 6 19.46 3.18 -6.18
N GLU A 7 19.25 3.01 -7.48
CA GLU A 7 19.78 3.92 -8.51
C GLU A 7 18.62 4.56 -9.27
N ILE A 8 18.70 5.88 -9.45
CA ILE A 8 17.80 6.63 -10.31
C ILE A 8 18.49 6.74 -11.68
N VAL A 9 17.96 6.03 -12.67
CA VAL A 9 18.53 6.04 -14.02
C VAL A 9 18.00 7.24 -14.79
N PRO A 10 18.88 8.13 -15.28
CA PRO A 10 18.48 9.25 -16.11
C PRO A 10 17.81 8.77 -17.40
N GLY A 11 16.71 9.42 -17.78
CA GLY A 11 15.99 9.10 -19.02
C GLY A 11 14.99 10.18 -19.39
N SER A 12 14.52 10.19 -20.62
CA SER A 12 13.59 11.21 -21.14
C SER A 12 12.22 11.19 -20.46
N LEU A 13 11.85 10.08 -19.81
CA LEU A 13 10.58 9.91 -19.08
C LEU A 13 10.74 10.04 -17.57
N LEU A 14 11.93 10.43 -17.07
CA LEU A 14 12.13 10.61 -15.64
C LEU A 14 11.34 11.83 -15.14
N PRO A 15 10.42 11.68 -14.15
CA PRO A 15 9.69 12.81 -13.58
C PRO A 15 10.62 13.90 -13.06
N ASN A 16 10.23 15.15 -13.22
CA ASN A 16 11.03 16.31 -12.81
C ASN A 16 11.38 16.26 -11.32
N ALA A 17 10.45 15.80 -10.47
CA ALA A 17 10.70 15.62 -9.05
C ALA A 17 11.86 14.65 -8.76
N TYR A 18 11.98 13.56 -9.52
CA TYR A 18 13.11 12.62 -9.41
C TYR A 18 14.42 13.22 -9.93
N GLN A 19 14.36 14.04 -10.99
CA GLN A 19 15.54 14.73 -11.50
C GLN A 19 16.07 15.74 -10.47
N ILE A 20 15.20 16.55 -9.88
CA ILE A 20 15.55 17.51 -8.83
C ILE A 20 16.15 16.78 -7.63
N TYR A 21 15.50 15.70 -7.18
CA TYR A 21 16.00 14.88 -6.07
C TYR A 21 17.39 14.31 -6.37
N ALA A 22 17.59 13.73 -7.56
CA ALA A 22 18.85 13.11 -7.95
C ALA A 22 19.98 14.15 -8.12
N ASN A 23 19.68 15.33 -8.66
CA ASN A 23 20.65 16.41 -8.80
C ASN A 23 21.10 16.98 -7.44
N GLN A 24 20.20 16.99 -6.45
CA GLN A 24 20.49 17.54 -5.14
C GLN A 24 21.12 16.52 -4.18
N PHE A 25 20.72 15.26 -4.25
CA PHE A 25 21.08 14.21 -3.26
C PHE A 25 21.87 13.05 -3.87
N GLY A 26 22.05 13.02 -5.18
CA GLY A 26 22.76 11.97 -5.92
C GLY A 26 21.83 10.97 -6.60
N TYR A 27 22.34 10.34 -7.65
CA TYR A 27 21.62 9.32 -8.43
C TYR A 27 21.64 7.93 -7.79
N SER A 28 22.48 7.71 -6.80
CA SER A 28 22.60 6.44 -6.08
C SER A 28 22.42 6.67 -4.60
N SER A 29 21.67 5.80 -3.97
CA SER A 29 21.41 5.83 -2.52
C SER A 29 21.64 4.45 -1.93
N THR A 30 22.30 4.41 -0.78
CA THR A 30 22.55 3.17 -0.04
C THR A 30 21.96 3.27 1.36
N ALA A 31 21.17 2.26 1.72
CA ALA A 31 20.57 2.15 3.04
C ALA A 31 20.59 0.71 3.55
N VAL A 32 20.53 0.56 4.86
CA VAL A 32 20.24 -0.71 5.53
C VAL A 32 18.83 -0.62 6.10
N PRO A 33 17.83 -1.22 5.46
CA PRO A 33 16.48 -1.22 6.00
C PRO A 33 16.37 -2.25 7.15
N LEU A 34 15.92 -1.78 8.30
CA LEU A 34 15.50 -2.61 9.41
C LEU A 34 13.97 -2.68 9.42
N THR A 35 13.42 -3.86 9.20
CA THR A 35 11.98 -4.06 9.17
C THR A 35 11.54 -4.94 10.35
N VAL A 36 10.51 -4.47 11.06
CA VAL A 36 9.83 -5.21 12.12
C VAL A 36 8.36 -5.33 11.75
N GLY A 37 7.83 -6.53 11.84
CA GLY A 37 6.43 -6.82 11.52
C GLY A 37 5.74 -7.58 12.63
N TRP A 38 4.46 -7.29 12.79
CA TRP A 38 3.55 -8.02 13.65
C TRP A 38 2.28 -8.36 12.85
N ALA A 39 1.76 -9.55 13.04
CA ALA A 39 0.49 -9.96 12.45
C ALA A 39 -0.32 -10.83 13.42
N ARG A 40 -1.63 -10.68 13.33
CA ARG A 40 -2.60 -11.49 14.08
C ARG A 40 -3.73 -11.88 13.15
N ASP A 41 -3.91 -13.19 12.95
CA ASP A 41 -4.99 -13.73 12.14
C ASP A 41 -5.94 -14.53 13.05
N ARG A 42 -7.22 -14.13 13.05
CA ARG A 42 -8.33 -14.76 13.75
C ARG A 42 -9.52 -14.99 12.83
N ARG A 43 -9.26 -15.07 11.53
CA ARG A 43 -10.30 -15.42 10.55
C ARG A 43 -10.60 -16.92 10.62
N ASP A 44 -11.81 -17.28 10.32
CA ASP A 44 -12.26 -18.68 10.23
C ASP A 44 -11.60 -19.43 9.07
N SER A 45 -11.19 -18.74 8.03
CA SER A 45 -10.49 -19.28 6.86
C SER A 45 -9.54 -18.24 6.27
N ALA A 46 -8.38 -18.67 5.80
CA ALA A 46 -7.44 -17.80 5.10
C ALA A 46 -7.86 -17.56 3.63
N LEU A 47 -8.48 -18.56 2.99
CA LEU A 47 -8.84 -18.50 1.56
C LEU A 47 -10.24 -17.93 1.32
N ALA A 48 -11.21 -18.32 2.15
CA ALA A 48 -12.60 -17.91 2.00
C ALA A 48 -13.20 -17.48 3.35
N PRO A 49 -12.69 -16.39 3.94
CA PRO A 49 -13.15 -15.95 5.25
C PRO A 49 -14.63 -15.55 5.22
N SER A 50 -15.34 -15.91 6.27
CA SER A 50 -16.72 -15.51 6.53
C SER A 50 -16.89 -14.79 7.87
N SER A 51 -15.93 -14.95 8.77
CA SER A 51 -15.92 -14.30 10.08
C SER A 51 -14.51 -14.07 10.59
N GLY A 52 -14.36 -13.12 11.51
CA GLY A 52 -13.12 -12.89 12.22
C GLY A 52 -12.35 -11.66 11.73
N VAL A 53 -11.14 -11.53 12.24
CA VAL A 53 -10.31 -10.33 12.07
C VAL A 53 -8.88 -10.72 11.72
N PHE A 54 -8.30 -9.99 10.77
CA PHE A 54 -6.87 -10.00 10.47
C PHE A 54 -6.29 -8.62 10.72
N GLN A 55 -5.13 -8.56 11.34
CA GLN A 55 -4.38 -7.34 11.58
C GLN A 55 -2.92 -7.54 11.23
N ARG A 56 -2.31 -6.53 10.63
CA ARG A 56 -0.88 -6.52 10.32
C ARG A 56 -0.33 -5.12 10.53
N ALA A 57 0.78 -5.01 11.22
CA ALA A 57 1.56 -3.79 11.34
C ALA A 57 2.99 -4.06 10.90
N THR A 58 3.59 -3.13 10.16
CA THR A 58 4.98 -3.21 9.73
C THR A 58 5.63 -1.85 9.92
N GLY A 59 6.80 -1.82 10.54
CA GLY A 59 7.66 -0.66 10.66
C GLY A 59 8.98 -0.92 9.93
N GLU A 60 9.44 0.04 9.15
CA GLU A 60 10.71 0.00 8.43
C GLU A 60 11.51 1.26 8.78
N TRP A 61 12.76 1.09 9.14
CA TRP A 61 13.73 2.14 9.38
C TRP A 61 14.87 2.00 8.37
N GLY A 62 14.99 2.96 7.48
CA GLY A 62 16.14 3.07 6.59
C GLY A 62 17.27 3.80 7.29
N ILE A 63 18.38 3.11 7.52
CA ILE A 63 19.59 3.64 8.16
C ILE A 63 20.69 3.67 7.10
N GLY A 64 21.17 4.85 6.76
CA GLY A 64 22.25 5.00 5.77
C GLY A 64 22.90 6.38 5.82
N ALA A 65 24.00 6.51 5.11
CA ALA A 65 24.66 7.80 4.93
C ALA A 65 23.86 8.71 3.99
N ASP A 66 23.26 8.10 2.95
CA ASP A 66 22.58 8.83 1.89
C ASP A 66 21.11 9.08 2.16
N VAL A 67 20.44 8.15 2.83
CA VAL A 67 19.00 8.24 3.14
C VAL A 67 18.72 7.73 4.54
N ARG A 68 17.85 8.47 5.26
CA ARG A 68 17.33 8.09 6.56
C ARG A 68 15.85 8.34 6.59
N TYR A 69 15.08 7.31 6.88
CA TYR A 69 13.62 7.41 6.90
C TYR A 69 13.00 6.41 7.86
N VAL A 70 11.76 6.69 8.21
CA VAL A 70 10.86 5.75 8.85
C VAL A 70 9.64 5.56 7.97
N ARG A 71 9.16 4.33 7.88
CA ARG A 71 7.96 3.96 7.15
C ARG A 71 7.14 2.98 7.96
N ALA A 72 5.86 3.21 8.08
CA ALA A 72 4.94 2.34 8.81
C ALA A 72 3.72 2.02 7.95
N THR A 73 3.24 0.78 8.06
CA THR A 73 1.98 0.36 7.48
C THR A 73 1.13 -0.36 8.52
N TYR A 74 -0.17 -0.18 8.44
CA TYR A 74 -1.12 -0.94 9.23
C TYR A 74 -2.27 -1.37 8.35
N GLN A 75 -2.65 -2.64 8.47
CA GLN A 75 -3.79 -3.23 7.79
C GLN A 75 -4.72 -3.86 8.82
N TYR A 76 -6.00 -3.58 8.66
CA TYR A 76 -7.08 -4.17 9.42
C TYR A 76 -8.11 -4.77 8.46
N GLN A 77 -8.44 -6.04 8.63
CA GLN A 77 -9.52 -6.69 7.89
C GLN A 77 -10.51 -7.29 8.88
N GLN A 78 -11.78 -7.09 8.63
CA GLN A 78 -12.86 -7.69 9.41
C GLN A 78 -13.87 -8.35 8.49
N TYR A 79 -14.26 -9.56 8.85
CA TYR A 79 -15.34 -10.29 8.20
C TYR A 79 -16.47 -10.51 9.20
N TYR A 80 -17.67 -10.17 8.81
CA TYR A 80 -18.86 -10.26 9.63
C TYR A 80 -19.97 -11.01 8.91
N PRO A 81 -20.42 -12.17 9.45
CA PRO A 81 -21.52 -12.92 8.85
C PRO A 81 -22.86 -12.24 9.19
N PHE A 82 -23.47 -11.56 8.24
CA PHE A 82 -24.83 -11.03 8.37
C PHE A 82 -25.87 -12.15 8.37
N SER A 83 -25.59 -13.22 7.64
CA SER A 83 -26.38 -14.45 7.60
C SER A 83 -25.50 -15.64 7.24
N LYS A 84 -26.09 -16.84 7.12
CA LYS A 84 -25.36 -18.05 6.67
C LYS A 84 -24.79 -17.90 5.23
N GLN A 85 -25.37 -17.00 4.46
CA GLN A 85 -25.02 -16.81 3.04
C GLN A 85 -24.40 -15.45 2.73
N VAL A 86 -24.55 -14.46 3.60
CA VAL A 86 -24.09 -13.09 3.35
C VAL A 86 -23.02 -12.70 4.36
N THR A 87 -21.85 -12.36 3.84
CA THR A 87 -20.71 -11.87 4.63
C THR A 87 -20.40 -10.45 4.26
N GLY A 88 -20.28 -9.56 5.25
CA GLY A 88 -19.67 -8.25 5.08
C GLY A 88 -18.17 -8.34 5.29
N ALA A 89 -17.42 -7.61 4.49
CA ALA A 89 -15.98 -7.47 4.65
C ALA A 89 -15.59 -5.98 4.69
N LEU A 90 -14.69 -5.65 5.58
CA LEU A 90 -14.06 -4.34 5.69
C LEU A 90 -12.55 -4.55 5.66
N ASN A 91 -11.85 -3.84 4.78
CA ASN A 91 -10.41 -3.73 4.78
C ASN A 91 -10.00 -2.27 4.89
N VAL A 92 -9.14 -1.95 5.84
CA VAL A 92 -8.58 -0.62 6.04
C VAL A 92 -7.07 -0.73 6.01
N GLU A 93 -6.42 0.11 5.20
CA GLU A 93 -4.97 0.18 5.11
C GLU A 93 -4.50 1.61 5.32
N PHE A 94 -3.54 1.78 6.22
CA PHE A 94 -2.82 3.02 6.45
C PHE A 94 -1.36 2.84 6.10
N GLY A 95 -0.80 3.83 5.42
CA GLY A 95 0.62 3.99 5.21
C GLY A 95 1.07 5.37 5.66
N TRP A 96 2.22 5.42 6.32
CA TRP A 96 2.86 6.66 6.73
C TRP A 96 4.37 6.54 6.61
N GLY A 97 5.00 7.55 6.04
CA GLY A 97 6.44 7.65 5.91
C GLY A 97 6.92 9.06 6.21
N ASN A 98 8.10 9.16 6.80
CA ASN A 98 8.75 10.44 7.07
C ASN A 98 10.27 10.31 6.96
N ALA A 99 10.90 11.41 6.58
CA ALA A 99 12.35 11.54 6.61
C ALA A 99 12.86 11.62 8.05
N ILE A 100 14.11 11.23 8.26
CA ILE A 100 14.86 11.44 9.50
C ILE A 100 16.10 12.27 9.18
N GLY A 101 16.21 13.46 9.78
CA GLY A 101 17.28 14.42 9.53
C GLY A 101 16.96 15.41 8.42
N ASP A 102 17.98 15.95 7.78
CA ASP A 102 17.88 17.12 6.88
C ASP A 102 17.56 16.75 5.42
N ARG A 103 17.51 15.46 5.07
CA ARG A 103 17.17 15.01 3.72
C ARG A 103 15.68 14.71 3.61
N PRO A 104 15.05 14.93 2.45
CA PRO A 104 13.64 14.59 2.25
C PRO A 104 13.41 13.08 2.28
N PHE A 105 12.16 12.70 2.48
CA PHE A 105 11.74 11.30 2.37
C PHE A 105 12.05 10.77 0.96
N PRO A 106 12.69 9.59 0.82
CA PRO A 106 13.10 9.10 -0.48
C PRO A 106 11.88 8.81 -1.36
N LEU A 107 11.83 9.39 -2.56
CA LEU A 107 10.70 9.26 -3.50
C LEU A 107 10.41 7.80 -3.86
N PHE A 108 11.45 6.96 -3.96
CA PHE A 108 11.32 5.52 -4.25
C PHE A 108 10.73 4.69 -3.10
N LYS A 109 10.51 5.28 -1.93
CA LYS A 109 9.80 4.67 -0.78
C LYS A 109 8.36 5.17 -0.64
N ASN A 110 7.90 6.03 -1.53
CA ASN A 110 6.54 6.54 -1.55
C ASN A 110 5.51 5.40 -1.63
N PHE A 111 4.33 5.67 -1.08
CA PHE A 111 3.16 4.83 -1.24
C PHE A 111 2.46 5.16 -2.55
N TYR A 112 1.84 4.15 -3.15
CA TYR A 112 1.00 4.27 -4.33
C TYR A 112 -0.39 3.73 -4.04
N GLY A 113 -1.40 4.25 -4.69
CA GLY A 113 -2.79 3.84 -4.58
C GLY A 113 -3.49 3.83 -5.92
N GLY A 114 -4.63 3.16 -5.99
CA GLY A 114 -5.38 2.86 -7.20
C GLY A 114 -5.16 1.43 -7.69
N GLY A 115 -6.10 0.90 -8.44
CA GLY A 115 -6.09 -0.46 -8.96
C GLY A 115 -6.76 -1.48 -8.04
N LEU A 116 -6.77 -2.75 -8.49
CA LEU A 116 -7.50 -3.85 -7.84
C LEU A 116 -7.08 -4.11 -6.39
N GLY A 117 -5.83 -3.87 -6.04
CA GLY A 117 -5.30 -4.06 -4.69
C GLY A 117 -5.48 -2.85 -3.76
N SER A 118 -6.14 -1.78 -4.22
CA SER A 118 -6.28 -0.53 -3.48
C SER A 118 -7.68 0.05 -3.67
N VAL A 119 -7.88 0.98 -4.61
CA VAL A 119 -9.17 1.58 -4.94
C VAL A 119 -9.53 1.14 -6.35
N ARG A 120 -10.48 0.21 -6.48
CA ARG A 120 -10.96 -0.33 -7.77
C ARG A 120 -11.64 0.76 -8.58
N GLY A 121 -11.55 0.69 -9.91
CA GLY A 121 -12.05 1.73 -10.80
C GLY A 121 -11.03 2.81 -11.14
N PHE A 122 -9.90 2.85 -10.45
CA PHE A 122 -8.75 3.69 -10.79
C PHE A 122 -7.63 2.83 -11.40
N GLU A 123 -6.84 3.44 -12.27
CA GLU A 123 -5.65 2.80 -12.81
C GLU A 123 -4.63 2.48 -11.70
N GLN A 124 -3.85 1.41 -11.90
CA GLN A 124 -2.83 0.99 -10.93
C GLN A 124 -1.84 2.11 -10.62
N GLY A 125 -1.71 2.48 -9.36
CA GLY A 125 -0.78 3.50 -8.91
C GLY A 125 -1.14 4.93 -9.31
N SER A 126 -2.37 5.21 -9.79
CA SER A 126 -2.75 6.52 -10.35
C SER A 126 -3.17 7.56 -9.31
N LEU A 127 -3.41 7.16 -8.06
CA LEU A 127 -3.84 8.06 -7.00
C LEU A 127 -2.66 8.79 -6.37
N GLY A 128 -2.82 10.06 -6.09
CA GLY A 128 -1.87 10.89 -5.36
C GLY A 128 -1.25 12.01 -6.20
N PRO A 129 -0.19 12.65 -5.66
CA PRO A 129 0.51 13.73 -6.33
C PRO A 129 1.13 13.30 -7.66
N ARG A 130 1.04 14.17 -8.64
CA ARG A 130 1.61 13.98 -9.98
C ARG A 130 2.70 15.00 -10.27
N ASP A 131 3.66 14.60 -11.07
CA ASP A 131 4.68 15.51 -11.61
C ASP A 131 4.06 16.47 -12.63
N ALA A 132 4.23 17.77 -12.42
CA ALA A 132 3.60 18.79 -13.25
C ALA A 132 4.06 18.79 -14.72
N ALA A 133 5.28 18.30 -15.00
CA ALA A 133 5.86 18.31 -16.33
C ALA A 133 5.54 17.03 -17.12
N THR A 134 5.50 15.88 -16.47
CA THR A 134 5.34 14.57 -17.12
C THR A 134 3.99 13.91 -16.87
N ASP A 135 3.18 14.46 -15.96
CA ASP A 135 1.91 13.88 -15.46
C ASP A 135 2.08 12.45 -14.87
N ILE A 136 3.31 12.06 -14.58
CA ILE A 136 3.59 10.76 -13.94
C ILE A 136 3.27 10.85 -12.45
N ASN A 137 2.61 9.82 -11.91
CA ASN A 137 2.29 9.75 -10.49
C ASN A 137 3.58 9.56 -9.66
N LEU A 138 3.76 10.42 -8.67
CA LEU A 138 4.92 10.40 -7.76
C LEU A 138 4.66 9.55 -6.50
N GLY A 139 3.42 9.11 -6.29
CA GLY A 139 3.02 8.54 -5.00
C GLY A 139 3.05 9.59 -3.90
N GLY A 140 3.12 9.15 -2.65
CA GLY A 140 3.17 10.06 -1.51
C GLY A 140 3.63 9.40 -0.23
N THR A 141 3.81 10.23 0.79
CA THR A 141 4.32 9.80 2.10
C THR A 141 3.22 9.22 2.98
N LYS A 142 1.95 9.44 2.64
CA LYS A 142 0.79 8.94 3.40
C LYS A 142 -0.19 8.27 2.46
N LYS A 143 -0.80 7.16 2.92
CA LYS A 143 -1.80 6.40 2.18
C LYS A 143 -2.95 6.02 3.11
N ILE A 144 -4.16 6.11 2.60
CA ILE A 144 -5.34 5.52 3.24
C ILE A 144 -6.17 4.81 2.18
N ASN A 145 -6.58 3.57 2.49
CA ASN A 145 -7.56 2.81 1.71
C ASN A 145 -8.60 2.23 2.65
N ILE A 146 -9.85 2.28 2.24
CA ILE A 146 -10.99 1.64 2.90
C ILE A 146 -11.76 0.90 1.81
N ASN A 147 -11.85 -0.42 1.93
CA ASN A 147 -12.61 -1.26 1.03
C ASN A 147 -13.72 -1.94 1.82
N THR A 148 -14.94 -1.77 1.40
CA THR A 148 -16.11 -2.42 2.00
C THR A 148 -16.75 -3.32 0.95
N GLU A 149 -17.06 -4.57 1.34
CA GLU A 149 -17.63 -5.56 0.44
C GLU A 149 -18.79 -6.30 1.08
N VAL A 150 -19.73 -6.69 0.25
CA VAL A 150 -20.77 -7.66 0.57
C VAL A 150 -20.57 -8.88 -0.31
N LEU A 151 -20.35 -10.02 0.30
CA LEU A 151 -20.01 -11.29 -0.34
C LEU A 151 -21.20 -12.25 -0.22
N VAL A 152 -21.58 -12.85 -1.33
CA VAL A 152 -22.62 -13.89 -1.39
C VAL A 152 -22.10 -15.10 -2.16
N PRO A 153 -22.51 -16.35 -1.81
CA PRO A 153 -22.15 -17.53 -2.59
C PRO A 153 -22.62 -17.39 -4.03
N PHE A 154 -21.82 -17.88 -4.98
CA PHE A 154 -22.23 -17.92 -6.37
C PHE A 154 -23.40 -18.92 -6.54
N PRO A 155 -24.49 -18.53 -7.20
CA PRO A 155 -25.61 -19.43 -7.46
C PRO A 155 -25.14 -20.69 -8.22
N GLY A 156 -25.44 -21.88 -7.69
CA GLY A 156 -25.02 -23.15 -8.29
C GLY A 156 -23.64 -23.66 -7.85
N ALA A 157 -22.89 -22.94 -7.03
CA ALA A 157 -21.59 -23.39 -6.51
C ALA A 157 -21.68 -24.54 -5.48
N GLY A 158 -22.86 -24.94 -5.05
CA GLY A 158 -23.06 -26.00 -4.04
C GLY A 158 -22.39 -25.62 -2.71
N ASN A 159 -21.48 -26.46 -2.25
CA ASN A 159 -20.73 -26.25 -1.00
C ASN A 159 -19.42 -25.48 -1.19
N ASP A 160 -19.08 -25.06 -2.42
CA ASP A 160 -17.87 -24.30 -2.68
C ASP A 160 -18.02 -22.86 -2.20
N ARG A 161 -17.33 -22.54 -1.09
CA ARG A 161 -17.30 -21.19 -0.50
C ARG A 161 -16.25 -20.27 -1.12
N THR A 162 -15.43 -20.78 -2.03
CA THR A 162 -14.40 -19.97 -2.69
C THR A 162 -14.97 -19.16 -3.85
N LEU A 163 -16.03 -19.66 -4.48
CA LEU A 163 -16.71 -18.98 -5.58
C LEU A 163 -17.82 -18.08 -5.02
N ARG A 164 -17.60 -16.76 -5.09
CA ARG A 164 -18.51 -15.76 -4.53
C ARG A 164 -18.76 -14.62 -5.51
N LEU A 165 -19.96 -14.07 -5.48
CA LEU A 165 -20.25 -12.75 -6.02
C LEU A 165 -20.01 -11.70 -4.92
N TYR A 166 -19.59 -10.52 -5.31
CA TYR A 166 -19.42 -9.41 -4.37
C TYR A 166 -19.82 -8.07 -4.98
N GLY A 167 -20.43 -7.23 -4.16
CA GLY A 167 -20.56 -5.81 -4.38
C GLY A 167 -19.59 -5.06 -3.48
N PHE A 168 -19.06 -3.93 -3.94
CA PHE A 168 -18.05 -3.21 -3.18
C PHE A 168 -18.18 -1.69 -3.26
N VAL A 169 -17.62 -1.03 -2.25
CA VAL A 169 -17.35 0.40 -2.23
C VAL A 169 -15.93 0.61 -1.74
N ASP A 170 -15.12 1.32 -2.50
CA ASP A 170 -13.74 1.64 -2.18
C ASP A 170 -13.57 3.15 -2.04
N ILE A 171 -12.85 3.55 -1.00
CA ILE A 171 -12.47 4.94 -0.73
C ILE A 171 -10.98 4.94 -0.39
N GLY A 172 -10.22 5.83 -0.99
CA GLY A 172 -8.82 5.96 -0.65
C GLY A 172 -8.13 7.08 -1.41
N ASN A 173 -6.97 7.45 -0.89
CA ASN A 173 -6.08 8.41 -1.55
C ASN A 173 -4.65 8.28 -1.03
N VAL A 174 -3.73 8.93 -1.74
CA VAL A 174 -2.32 9.06 -1.40
C VAL A 174 -1.99 10.55 -1.30
N TYR A 175 -1.25 10.91 -0.27
CA TYR A 175 -0.90 12.31 0.04
C TYR A 175 0.62 12.46 0.12
N GLY A 176 1.12 13.60 -0.35
CA GLY A 176 2.51 13.99 -0.27
C GLY A 176 2.91 14.60 1.07
#